data_f4d5943fc4b526ec8e98ce109808c0e6
#
_entry.id   f4d5943fc4b526ec8e98ce109808c0e6
#
_cell.length_a   1.000
_cell.length_b   1.000
_cell.length_c   1.000
_cell.angle_alpha   90.00
_cell.angle_beta   90.00
_cell.angle_gamma   90.00
#
_symmetry.space_group_name_H-M   'P 1'
#
loop_
_entity.id
_entity.type
_entity.pdbx_description
1 polymer ?
#
loop_
_entity_poly.entity_id
_entity_poly.type
_entity_poly.pdbx_seq_one_letter_code
_entity_poly.pdbx_strand_id
1 'polypeptide(L)'
;MKLWALFFTLSMSTSVLAGWRSEAKGVLKEYSYACKNTQTSVDSIVANEWISGHVTGLPTEAYDKFKVVFYVKTNRWYVHPYMYYEGQQEGYSFSSINAQGEFKVRTIKRAIPSKEMAIVVVPKSYKIKSQKLWLKPLAGFLGGVLKFQCAHTRIQGNGDF
;
A
#
# COMPACT_ATOMS: atom_id res chain seq x y z
N MET A 1 48.05 29.62 36.91
CA MET A 1 47.60 28.81 35.73
C MET A 1 46.24 28.20 36.06
N LYS A 2 45.17 28.69 35.47
CA LYS A 2 43.78 28.14 35.66
C LYS A 2 43.43 27.38 34.41
N LEU A 3 43.31 26.04 34.52
CA LEU A 3 42.79 25.15 33.45
C LEU A 3 41.28 25.30 33.37
N TRP A 4 40.79 25.80 32.27
CA TRP A 4 39.35 25.74 31.93
C TRP A 4 39.09 24.45 31.20
N ALA A 5 38.37 23.52 31.84
CA ALA A 5 37.84 22.31 31.19
C ALA A 5 36.58 22.69 30.41
N LEU A 6 36.67 22.70 29.08
CA LEU A 6 35.53 22.82 28.20
C LEU A 6 34.79 21.46 28.17
N PHE A 7 33.65 21.41 28.84
CA PHE A 7 32.71 20.31 28.68
C PHE A 7 31.96 20.48 27.31
N PHE A 8 32.38 19.74 26.32
CA PHE A 8 31.58 19.53 25.12
C PHE A 8 30.46 18.54 25.46
N THR A 9 29.26 19.05 25.73
CA THR A 9 28.05 18.21 25.75
C THR A 9 27.68 17.83 24.33
N LEU A 10 28.06 16.62 23.93
CA LEU A 10 27.58 15.99 22.71
C LEU A 10 26.08 15.70 22.91
N SER A 11 25.22 16.58 22.40
CA SER A 11 23.80 16.29 22.28
C SER A 11 23.64 15.25 21.17
N MET A 12 23.63 13.97 21.54
CA MET A 12 23.18 12.91 20.65
C MET A 12 21.69 13.09 20.42
N SER A 13 21.34 13.73 19.32
CA SER A 13 19.99 13.68 18.78
C SER A 13 19.68 12.22 18.43
N THR A 14 19.01 11.53 19.34
CA THR A 14 18.37 10.25 19.05
C THR A 14 17.26 10.53 18.04
N SER A 15 17.59 10.50 16.76
CA SER A 15 16.60 10.36 15.70
C SER A 15 15.95 9.00 15.91
N VAL A 16 14.84 9.00 16.64
CA VAL A 16 13.95 7.86 16.78
C VAL A 16 13.54 7.51 15.34
N LEU A 17 14.11 6.46 14.80
CA LEU A 17 13.65 5.81 13.57
C LEU A 17 12.24 5.32 13.85
N ALA A 18 11.26 6.21 13.71
CA ALA A 18 9.86 5.84 13.73
C ALA A 18 9.69 4.80 12.64
N GLY A 19 9.51 3.54 13.03
CA GLY A 19 9.37 2.47 12.07
C GLY A 19 8.17 2.76 11.16
N TRP A 20 8.19 2.32 9.90
CA TRP A 20 7.12 2.53 8.92
C TRP A 20 5.69 2.33 9.48
N ARG A 21 5.54 1.47 10.50
CA ARG A 21 4.25 1.23 11.17
C ARG A 21 3.76 2.43 11.97
N SER A 22 4.66 3.13 12.64
CA SER A 22 4.33 4.34 13.41
C SER A 22 3.93 5.46 12.46
N GLU A 23 4.69 5.65 11.39
CA GLU A 23 4.40 6.63 10.35
C GLU A 23 3.04 6.35 9.67
N ALA A 24 2.80 5.10 9.24
CA ALA A 24 1.52 4.70 8.64
C ALA A 24 0.33 4.94 9.59
N LYS A 25 0.48 4.63 10.88
CA LYS A 25 -0.57 4.91 11.87
C LYS A 25 -0.78 6.42 12.07
N GLY A 26 0.27 7.23 12.01
CA GLY A 26 0.20 8.68 12.07
C GLY A 26 -0.68 9.24 10.95
N VAL A 27 -0.39 8.85 9.70
CA VAL A 27 -1.17 9.24 8.52
C VAL A 27 -2.64 8.81 8.65
N LEU A 28 -2.90 7.56 9.04
CA LEU A 28 -4.29 7.08 9.23
C LEU A 28 -5.03 7.82 10.34
N LYS A 29 -4.36 8.25 11.39
CA LYS A 29 -4.96 9.06 12.46
C LYS A 29 -5.30 10.45 11.95
N GLU A 30 -4.39 11.08 11.24
CA GLU A 30 -4.55 12.42 10.64
C GLU A 30 -5.75 12.46 9.68
N TYR A 31 -5.85 11.47 8.78
CA TYR A 31 -6.92 11.39 7.78
C TYR A 31 -8.08 10.47 8.18
N SER A 32 -8.25 10.18 9.47
CA SER A 32 -9.24 9.18 9.93
C SER A 32 -10.68 9.48 9.52
N TYR A 33 -11.06 10.76 9.46
CA TYR A 33 -12.38 11.17 8.99
C TYR A 33 -12.54 10.97 7.48
N ALA A 34 -11.57 11.40 6.69
CA ALA A 34 -11.58 11.22 5.25
C ALA A 34 -11.61 9.72 4.87
N CYS A 35 -10.84 8.90 5.56
CA CYS A 35 -10.80 7.46 5.33
C CYS A 35 -12.16 6.75 5.51
N LYS A 36 -13.07 7.28 6.33
CA LYS A 36 -14.42 6.73 6.49
C LYS A 36 -15.28 6.92 5.23
N ASN A 37 -14.98 7.95 4.46
CA ASN A 37 -15.70 8.32 3.24
C ASN A 37 -14.94 7.93 1.96
N THR A 38 -13.72 7.40 2.12
CA THR A 38 -12.88 7.01 0.99
C THR A 38 -13.42 5.75 0.33
N GLN A 39 -13.53 5.80 -0.98
CA GLN A 39 -13.97 4.70 -1.82
C GLN A 39 -12.98 4.50 -2.98
N THR A 40 -12.98 3.31 -3.54
CA THR A 40 -12.22 2.99 -4.75
C THR A 40 -13.15 2.39 -5.79
N SER A 41 -12.99 2.81 -7.04
CA SER A 41 -13.65 2.21 -8.20
C SER A 41 -12.62 1.70 -9.19
N VAL A 42 -13.00 0.71 -10.00
CA VAL A 42 -12.22 0.26 -11.16
C VAL A 42 -12.96 0.73 -12.40
N ASP A 43 -12.25 1.46 -13.24
CA ASP A 43 -12.80 1.97 -14.49
C ASP A 43 -12.49 1.03 -15.65
N SER A 44 -11.32 0.41 -15.63
CA SER A 44 -10.88 -0.48 -16.71
C SER A 44 -9.94 -1.57 -16.21
N ILE A 45 -10.13 -2.77 -16.76
CA ILE A 45 -9.20 -3.89 -16.67
C ILE A 45 -8.88 -4.32 -18.09
N VAL A 46 -7.63 -4.11 -18.52
CA VAL A 46 -7.12 -4.58 -19.79
C VAL A 46 -6.15 -5.72 -19.53
N ALA A 47 -6.56 -6.93 -19.87
CA ALA A 47 -5.81 -8.15 -19.57
C ALA A 47 -4.37 -8.08 -20.09
N ASN A 48 -3.41 -8.44 -19.26
CA ASN A 48 -1.95 -8.33 -19.49
C ASN A 48 -1.39 -6.92 -19.67
N GLU A 49 -2.19 -5.88 -19.42
CA GLU A 49 -1.77 -4.50 -19.53
C GLU A 49 -1.96 -3.74 -18.23
N TRP A 50 -3.19 -3.28 -17.96
CA TRP A 50 -3.45 -2.33 -16.89
C TRP A 50 -4.76 -2.58 -16.16
N ILE A 51 -4.74 -2.23 -14.87
CA ILE A 51 -5.93 -1.97 -14.07
C ILE A 51 -5.88 -0.49 -13.70
N SER A 52 -6.93 0.24 -14.01
CA SER A 52 -7.05 1.66 -13.68
C SER A 52 -8.37 1.95 -12.98
N GLY A 53 -8.40 3.03 -12.23
CA GLY A 53 -9.57 3.45 -11.47
C GLY A 53 -9.34 4.71 -10.68
N HIS A 54 -10.26 5.00 -9.77
CA HIS A 54 -10.26 6.20 -8.97
C HIS A 54 -10.35 5.91 -7.48
N VAL A 55 -9.74 6.81 -6.70
CA VAL A 55 -9.94 6.97 -5.26
C VAL A 55 -10.72 8.26 -5.04
N THR A 56 -11.85 8.17 -4.37
CA THR A 56 -12.69 9.32 -4.02
C THR A 56 -12.84 9.46 -2.51
N GLY A 57 -13.25 10.62 -2.03
CA GLY A 57 -13.47 10.88 -0.61
C GLY A 57 -12.21 11.25 0.20
N LEU A 58 -11.02 11.13 -0.37
CA LEU A 58 -9.81 11.76 0.17
C LEU A 58 -9.71 13.20 -0.34
N PRO A 59 -9.26 14.15 0.48
CA PRO A 59 -8.91 15.49 0.01
C PRO A 59 -7.66 15.40 -0.90
N THR A 60 -7.58 16.31 -1.88
CA THR A 60 -6.52 16.27 -2.90
C THR A 60 -5.12 16.33 -2.31
N GLU A 61 -4.93 17.09 -1.24
CA GLU A 61 -3.66 17.21 -0.52
C GLU A 61 -3.24 15.92 0.19
N ALA A 62 -4.16 14.95 0.34
CA ALA A 62 -3.85 13.66 0.94
C ALA A 62 -3.38 12.61 -0.09
N TYR A 63 -3.56 12.83 -1.39
CA TYR A 63 -3.22 11.82 -2.39
C TYR A 63 -1.74 11.46 -2.36
N ASP A 64 -0.85 12.38 -2.06
CA ASP A 64 0.59 12.12 -1.93
C ASP A 64 0.97 11.33 -0.65
N LYS A 65 0.07 11.22 0.33
CA LYS A 65 0.26 10.46 1.58
C LYS A 65 -0.16 9.00 1.46
N PHE A 66 -0.94 8.66 0.41
CA PHE A 66 -1.48 7.33 0.21
C PHE A 66 -0.98 6.70 -1.11
N LYS A 67 -1.16 5.40 -1.20
CA LYS A 67 -0.96 4.60 -2.42
C LYS A 67 -1.99 3.49 -2.50
N VAL A 68 -2.22 2.99 -3.69
CA VAL A 68 -3.12 1.88 -3.96
C VAL A 68 -2.31 0.60 -4.16
N VAL A 69 -2.68 -0.46 -3.45
CA VAL A 69 -2.07 -1.78 -3.53
C VAL A 69 -3.11 -2.79 -3.97
N PHE A 70 -2.73 -3.68 -4.86
CA PHE A 70 -3.62 -4.70 -5.43
C PHE A 70 -3.28 -6.08 -4.89
N TYR A 71 -4.32 -6.83 -4.61
CA TYR A 71 -4.21 -8.23 -4.21
C TYR A 71 -5.21 -9.05 -5.03
N VAL A 72 -4.79 -10.23 -5.46
CA VAL A 72 -5.66 -11.19 -6.12
C VAL A 72 -5.76 -12.46 -5.31
N LYS A 73 -6.91 -13.12 -5.34
CA LYS A 73 -7.18 -14.35 -4.63
C LYS A 73 -7.39 -15.49 -5.62
N THR A 74 -6.50 -16.45 -5.58
CA THR A 74 -6.67 -17.76 -6.19
C THR A 74 -7.07 -18.76 -5.11
N ASN A 75 -6.17 -19.59 -4.60
CA ASN A 75 -6.31 -20.33 -3.35
C ASN A 75 -5.96 -19.47 -2.11
N ARG A 76 -5.18 -18.41 -2.31
CA ARG A 76 -4.74 -17.45 -1.29
C ARG A 76 -4.68 -16.05 -1.89
N TRP A 77 -4.48 -15.05 -1.03
CA TRP A 77 -4.23 -13.69 -1.46
C TRP A 77 -2.77 -13.47 -1.82
N TYR A 78 -2.53 -12.82 -2.95
CA TYR A 78 -1.20 -12.46 -3.46
C TYR A 78 -1.19 -11.00 -3.88
N VAL A 79 -0.05 -10.33 -3.70
CA VAL A 79 0.17 -9.01 -4.31
C VAL A 79 0.13 -9.16 -5.82
N HIS A 80 -0.55 -8.25 -6.51
CA HIS A 80 -0.70 -8.28 -7.95
C HIS A 80 -0.28 -6.95 -8.60
N PRO A 81 0.39 -6.97 -9.72
CA PRO A 81 1.05 -8.11 -10.30
C PRO A 81 2.24 -8.56 -9.43
N TYR A 82 2.92 -9.53 -9.81
CA TYR A 82 3.89 -10.24 -9.02
C TYR A 82 5.11 -9.39 -8.59
N MET A 83 5.42 -9.39 -7.28
CA MET A 83 6.68 -8.82 -6.78
C MET A 83 7.79 -9.89 -6.79
N TYR A 84 8.61 -9.91 -7.81
CA TYR A 84 9.75 -10.83 -7.90
C TYR A 84 11.02 -10.28 -7.22
N TYR A 85 11.08 -8.97 -6.95
CA TYR A 85 12.30 -8.29 -6.55
C TYR A 85 12.19 -7.65 -5.17
N GLU A 86 13.33 -7.47 -4.53
CA GLU A 86 13.51 -6.86 -3.21
C GLU A 86 13.14 -5.36 -3.17
N GLY A 87 12.15 -4.94 -3.87
CA GLY A 87 11.72 -3.55 -3.89
C GLY A 87 10.25 -3.40 -4.24
N GLN A 88 9.62 -2.42 -3.63
CA GLN A 88 8.31 -1.96 -4.03
C GLN A 88 8.49 -1.06 -5.25
N GLN A 89 7.93 -1.46 -6.39
CA GLN A 89 8.00 -0.70 -7.62
C GLN A 89 6.64 -0.12 -7.96
N GLU A 90 6.60 1.20 -8.17
CA GLU A 90 5.42 1.90 -8.64
C GLU A 90 4.99 1.39 -10.03
N GLY A 91 3.68 1.31 -10.26
CA GLY A 91 3.11 0.76 -11.48
C GLY A 91 3.09 -0.77 -11.55
N TYR A 92 3.77 -1.47 -10.61
CA TYR A 92 3.82 -2.94 -10.55
C TYR A 92 3.29 -3.50 -9.22
N SER A 93 3.76 -2.99 -8.09
CA SER A 93 3.34 -3.48 -6.77
C SER A 93 2.31 -2.57 -6.14
N PHE A 94 2.31 -1.33 -6.55
CA PHE A 94 1.41 -0.28 -6.10
C PHE A 94 1.30 0.80 -7.17
N SER A 95 0.29 1.64 -7.04
CA SER A 95 0.15 2.88 -7.79
C SER A 95 0.09 4.05 -6.83
N SER A 96 0.79 5.13 -7.16
CA SER A 96 0.48 6.44 -6.59
C SER A 96 -0.91 6.87 -7.03
N ILE A 97 -1.50 7.79 -6.28
CA ILE A 97 -2.77 8.44 -6.63
C ILE A 97 -2.41 9.82 -7.18
N ASN A 98 -2.84 10.13 -8.39
CA ASN A 98 -2.58 11.44 -8.99
C ASN A 98 -3.52 12.53 -8.44
N ALA A 99 -3.34 13.78 -8.87
CA ALA A 99 -4.15 14.93 -8.40
C ALA A 99 -5.65 14.81 -8.74
N GLN A 100 -6.01 13.98 -9.70
CA GLN A 100 -7.39 13.68 -10.10
C GLN A 100 -7.98 12.49 -9.33
N GLY A 101 -7.20 11.89 -8.44
CA GLY A 101 -7.63 10.70 -7.69
C GLY A 101 -7.43 9.39 -8.45
N GLU A 102 -6.81 9.44 -9.64
CA GLU A 102 -6.65 8.26 -10.49
C GLU A 102 -5.45 7.42 -10.04
N PHE A 103 -5.59 6.11 -10.26
CA PHE A 103 -4.51 5.14 -10.11
C PHE A 103 -4.41 4.23 -11.33
N LYS A 104 -3.21 3.72 -11.60
CA LYS A 104 -2.97 2.77 -12.68
C LYS A 104 -1.85 1.81 -12.30
N VAL A 105 -2.11 0.53 -12.39
CA VAL A 105 -1.12 -0.52 -12.11
C VAL A 105 -1.09 -1.53 -13.25
N ARG A 106 0.10 -2.04 -13.54
CA ARG A 106 0.25 -3.10 -14.52
C ARG A 106 -0.39 -4.39 -14.02
N THR A 107 -1.03 -5.14 -14.92
CA THR A 107 -1.57 -6.46 -14.64
C THR A 107 -0.99 -7.51 -15.57
N ILE A 108 -0.97 -8.75 -15.12
CA ILE A 108 -0.58 -9.92 -15.91
C ILE A 108 -1.62 -11.01 -15.71
N LYS A 109 -1.98 -11.68 -16.80
CA LYS A 109 -2.85 -12.85 -16.72
C LYS A 109 -2.15 -13.97 -15.95
N ARG A 110 -2.82 -14.51 -14.98
CA ARG A 110 -2.27 -15.60 -14.16
C ARG A 110 -2.59 -16.96 -14.79
N ALA A 111 -1.67 -17.92 -14.61
CA ALA A 111 -1.93 -19.31 -15.03
C ALA A 111 -3.11 -19.93 -14.27
N ILE A 112 -3.29 -19.53 -13.00
CA ILE A 112 -4.45 -19.91 -12.19
C ILE A 112 -5.37 -18.68 -12.12
N PRO A 113 -6.59 -18.73 -12.67
CA PRO A 113 -7.54 -17.63 -12.64
C PRO A 113 -7.81 -17.17 -11.22
N SER A 114 -7.87 -15.88 -11.00
CA SER A 114 -8.21 -15.32 -9.69
C SER A 114 -9.71 -15.41 -9.44
N LYS A 115 -10.08 -15.63 -8.18
CA LYS A 115 -11.48 -15.66 -7.75
C LYS A 115 -12.02 -14.29 -7.41
N GLU A 116 -11.15 -13.45 -6.88
CA GLU A 116 -11.47 -12.06 -6.54
C GLU A 116 -10.19 -11.20 -6.50
N MET A 117 -10.36 -9.92 -6.64
CA MET A 117 -9.32 -8.90 -6.45
C MET A 117 -9.70 -7.99 -5.29
N ALA A 118 -8.70 -7.55 -4.53
CA ALA A 118 -8.85 -6.49 -3.54
C ALA A 118 -7.95 -5.31 -3.90
N ILE A 119 -8.54 -4.13 -3.92
CA ILE A 119 -7.87 -2.85 -4.09
C ILE A 119 -7.84 -2.20 -2.71
N VAL A 120 -6.66 -1.85 -2.23
CA VAL A 120 -6.48 -1.34 -0.86
C VAL A 120 -5.73 -0.03 -0.88
N VAL A 121 -6.33 1.02 -0.34
CA VAL A 121 -5.68 2.32 -0.14
C VAL A 121 -4.96 2.28 1.20
N VAL A 122 -3.65 2.45 1.17
CA VAL A 122 -2.78 2.40 2.35
C VAL A 122 -1.87 3.63 2.40
N PRO A 123 -1.37 4.02 3.59
CA PRO A 123 -0.34 5.06 3.67
C PRO A 123 0.87 4.74 2.79
N LYS A 124 1.49 5.76 2.20
CA LYS A 124 2.66 5.61 1.32
C LYS A 124 3.81 4.88 1.98
N SER A 125 4.00 5.09 3.28
CA SER A 125 5.01 4.41 4.11
C SER A 125 4.72 2.92 4.36
N TYR A 126 3.50 2.44 4.08
CA TYR A 126 3.15 1.03 4.27
C TYR A 126 4.07 0.13 3.44
N LYS A 127 4.79 -0.78 4.13
CA LYS A 127 5.63 -1.77 3.46
C LYS A 127 4.79 -2.97 3.04
N ILE A 128 4.64 -3.12 1.72
CA ILE A 128 3.99 -4.30 1.13
C ILE A 128 4.88 -5.50 1.45
N LYS A 129 4.33 -6.48 2.12
CA LYS A 129 5.09 -7.71 2.40
C LYS A 129 5.23 -8.51 1.11
N SER A 130 6.46 -8.68 0.63
CA SER A 130 6.75 -9.66 -0.41
C SER A 130 6.38 -11.05 0.13
N GLN A 131 5.55 -11.78 -0.61
CA GLN A 131 5.33 -13.18 -0.29
C GLN A 131 6.50 -13.97 -0.87
N LYS A 132 7.44 -14.38 -0.03
CA LYS A 132 8.28 -15.51 -0.38
C LYS A 132 7.34 -16.71 -0.59
N LEU A 133 7.44 -17.35 -1.73
CA LEU A 133 6.54 -18.38 -2.28
C LEU A 133 6.18 -19.55 -1.35
N TRP A 134 6.82 -19.64 -0.18
CA TRP A 134 6.82 -20.82 0.70
C TRP A 134 6.29 -20.57 2.11
N LEU A 135 5.80 -19.38 2.42
CA LEU A 135 5.38 -19.07 3.79
C LEU A 135 3.86 -19.13 3.96
N LYS A 136 3.47 -20.00 4.87
CA LYS A 136 2.16 -20.26 5.52
C LYS A 136 0.94 -19.49 5.00
N PRO A 137 -0.21 -20.18 4.85
CA PRO A 137 -1.46 -19.58 4.38
C PRO A 137 -1.84 -18.40 5.27
N LEU A 138 -1.97 -17.25 4.66
CA LEU A 138 -2.42 -16.02 5.29
C LEU A 138 -3.94 -16.02 5.40
N ALA A 139 -4.53 -16.93 6.18
CA ALA A 139 -5.92 -16.77 6.59
C ALA A 139 -6.17 -15.42 7.28
N GLY A 140 -5.09 -14.80 7.82
CA GLY A 140 -5.11 -13.47 8.40
C GLY A 140 -4.52 -12.35 7.53
N PHE A 141 -4.25 -12.59 6.25
CA PHE A 141 -3.51 -11.61 5.43
C PHE A 141 -4.28 -10.30 5.20
N LEU A 142 -5.53 -10.38 4.82
CA LEU A 142 -6.36 -9.18 4.78
C LEU A 142 -6.43 -8.53 6.17
N GLY A 143 -6.56 -9.29 7.24
CA GLY A 143 -6.55 -8.76 8.60
C GLY A 143 -5.28 -7.97 8.95
N GLY A 144 -4.12 -8.34 8.41
CA GLY A 144 -2.86 -7.61 8.59
C GLY A 144 -2.80 -6.32 7.79
N VAL A 145 -3.27 -6.33 6.53
CA VAL A 145 -3.34 -5.14 5.66
C VAL A 145 -4.46 -4.22 6.13
N LEU A 146 -5.60 -4.77 6.50
CA LEU A 146 -6.77 -4.02 6.94
C LEU A 146 -6.50 -3.16 8.19
N LYS A 147 -5.47 -3.48 8.98
CA LYS A 147 -5.01 -2.61 10.09
C LYS A 147 -4.32 -1.32 9.64
N PHE A 148 -3.92 -1.24 8.37
CA PHE A 148 -3.23 -0.10 7.78
C PHE A 148 -3.95 0.44 6.55
N GLN A 149 -5.22 0.11 6.37
CA GLN A 149 -6.00 0.61 5.25
C GLN A 149 -6.72 1.91 5.60
N CYS A 150 -6.84 2.77 4.60
CA CYS A 150 -7.78 3.87 4.57
C CYS A 150 -9.13 3.39 3.97
N ALA A 151 -9.06 2.66 2.85
CA ALA A 151 -10.22 2.06 2.18
C ALA A 151 -9.85 0.74 1.51
N HIS A 152 -10.85 -0.08 1.21
CA HIS A 152 -10.69 -1.24 0.34
C HIS A 152 -11.96 -1.55 -0.42
N THR A 153 -11.81 -2.09 -1.62
CA THR A 153 -12.89 -2.62 -2.44
C THR A 153 -12.52 -4.04 -2.90
N ARG A 154 -13.50 -4.93 -2.95
CA ARG A 154 -13.34 -6.28 -3.50
C ARG A 154 -14.14 -6.40 -4.79
N ILE A 155 -13.55 -7.05 -5.77
CA ILE A 155 -14.13 -7.28 -7.09
C ILE A 155 -14.05 -8.77 -7.36
N GLN A 156 -15.13 -9.33 -7.91
CA GLN A 156 -15.15 -10.73 -8.34
C GLN A 156 -14.24 -10.91 -9.55
N GLY A 157 -13.39 -11.93 -9.47
CA GLY A 157 -12.48 -12.27 -10.56
C GLY A 157 -13.22 -13.10 -11.63
N ASN A 158 -13.02 -12.73 -12.87
CA ASN A 158 -13.47 -13.44 -14.06
C ASN A 158 -12.31 -14.15 -14.81
N GLY A 159 -11.11 -14.10 -14.24
CA GLY A 159 -9.91 -14.67 -14.82
C GLY A 159 -9.06 -13.71 -15.67
N ASP A 160 -9.43 -12.43 -15.71
CA ASP A 160 -8.69 -11.41 -16.50
C ASP A 160 -7.46 -10.87 -15.75
N PHE A 161 -7.31 -11.21 -14.44
CA PHE A 161 -6.20 -10.78 -13.60
C PHE A 161 -5.74 -11.87 -12.62
#